data_37d4e1792e6b68afd987e5ebe4e03b97
#
_entry.id   37d4e1792e6b68afd987e5ebe4e03b97
#
_cell.length_a   1.000
_cell.length_b   1.000
_cell.length_c   1.000
_cell.angle_alpha   90.00
_cell.angle_beta   90.00
_cell.angle_gamma   90.00
#
_symmetry.space_group_name_H-M   'P 1'
#
loop_
_entity.id
_entity.type
_entity.pdbx_description
1 polymer ?
#
loop_
_entity_poly.entity_id
_entity_poly.type
_entity_poly.pdbx_seq_one_letter_code
_entity_poly.pdbx_strand_id
1 'polypeptide(L)'
;MIIISIDYDTIKDLFIIQTDTDKTFHINYDEYEKYNLSLDMEINQDLENILELSENFESAKEIALNFMSYRVRSKSEIIQKLKKSKFDNNTIDEVLIYFEENNLINDKEFASLYIQDKLNLNNWSKKKIKYELLKKGLNKSVIDSALDELFDIDIEYDKAYN
;
A
#
# COMPACT_ATOMS: atom_id res chain seq x y z
N MET A 1 -32.34 -0.38 3.69
CA MET A 1 -31.49 -1.46 4.24
C MET A 1 -31.29 -1.15 5.72
N ILE A 2 -31.36 -2.18 6.57
CA ILE A 2 -31.32 -2.01 8.04
C ILE A 2 -30.12 -2.79 8.61
N ILE A 3 -29.42 -2.21 9.59
CA ILE A 3 -28.32 -2.86 10.30
C ILE A 3 -28.90 -3.94 11.23
N ILE A 4 -28.49 -5.19 11.04
CA ILE A 4 -28.96 -6.33 11.85
C ILE A 4 -27.90 -6.88 12.83
N SER A 5 -26.61 -6.63 12.56
CA SER A 5 -25.55 -6.93 13.51
C SER A 5 -24.38 -5.96 13.40
N ILE A 6 -23.72 -5.73 14.52
CA ILE A 6 -22.48 -4.95 14.62
C ILE A 6 -21.52 -5.77 15.47
N ASP A 7 -20.44 -6.24 14.87
CA ASP A 7 -19.37 -6.98 15.50
C ASP A 7 -18.05 -6.21 15.41
N TYR A 8 -17.07 -6.55 16.24
CA TYR A 8 -15.76 -5.91 16.20
C TYR A 8 -14.65 -6.94 16.03
N ASP A 9 -13.91 -6.84 14.95
CA ASP A 9 -12.72 -7.65 14.68
C ASP A 9 -11.51 -7.02 15.38
N THR A 10 -11.08 -7.59 16.48
CA THR A 10 -9.95 -7.11 17.29
C THR A 10 -8.59 -7.28 16.60
N ILE A 11 -8.50 -8.17 15.61
CA ILE A 11 -7.25 -8.42 14.87
C ILE A 11 -7.05 -7.37 13.78
N LYS A 12 -8.13 -7.07 13.06
CA LYS A 12 -8.13 -6.08 11.97
C LYS A 12 -8.41 -4.66 12.45
N ASP A 13 -8.86 -4.49 13.70
CA ASP A 13 -9.28 -3.20 14.28
C ASP A 13 -10.42 -2.55 13.48
N LEU A 14 -11.43 -3.36 13.10
CA LEU A 14 -12.55 -2.95 12.26
C LEU A 14 -13.90 -3.37 12.85
N PHE A 15 -14.92 -2.54 12.65
CA PHE A 15 -16.30 -2.93 12.85
C PHE A 15 -16.83 -3.67 11.63
N ILE A 16 -17.57 -4.74 11.87
CA ILE A 16 -18.24 -5.55 10.86
C ILE A 16 -19.73 -5.25 10.96
N ILE A 17 -20.28 -4.56 9.99
CA ILE A 17 -21.69 -4.17 9.94
C ILE A 17 -22.42 -5.09 8.98
N GLN A 18 -23.39 -5.84 9.46
CA GLN A 18 -24.23 -6.70 8.62
C GLN A 18 -25.65 -6.09 8.48
N THR A 19 -26.22 -6.27 7.32
CA THR A 19 -27.54 -5.70 6.98
C THR A 19 -28.57 -6.77 6.60
N ASP A 20 -29.84 -6.41 6.65
CA ASP A 20 -30.98 -7.24 6.25
C ASP A 20 -30.99 -7.63 4.76
N THR A 21 -30.12 -7.03 3.95
CA THR A 21 -29.94 -7.31 2.52
C THR A 21 -28.70 -8.19 2.25
N ASP A 22 -28.15 -8.86 3.26
CA ASP A 22 -26.94 -9.67 3.19
C ASP A 22 -25.66 -8.90 2.79
N LYS A 23 -25.68 -7.58 2.83
CA LYS A 23 -24.44 -6.77 2.67
C LYS A 23 -23.67 -6.72 3.98
N THR A 24 -22.36 -6.77 3.87
CA THR A 24 -21.42 -6.62 4.99
C THR A 24 -20.44 -5.51 4.66
N PHE A 25 -20.18 -4.62 5.63
CA PHE A 25 -19.21 -3.54 5.52
C PHE A 25 -18.18 -3.65 6.63
N HIS A 26 -16.91 -3.43 6.28
CA HIS A 26 -15.79 -3.34 7.22
C HIS A 26 -15.37 -1.87 7.30
N ILE A 27 -15.53 -1.27 8.47
CA ILE A 27 -15.27 0.14 8.69
C ILE A 27 -14.38 0.36 9.91
N ASN A 28 -13.59 1.43 9.90
CA ASN A 28 -12.77 1.79 11.04
C ASN A 28 -13.58 2.48 12.15
N TYR A 29 -12.93 2.67 13.31
CA TYR A 29 -13.55 3.29 14.48
C TYR A 29 -14.06 4.71 14.21
N ASP A 30 -13.27 5.52 13.50
CA ASP A 30 -13.61 6.93 13.23
C ASP A 30 -14.89 7.06 12.39
N GLU A 31 -15.04 6.19 11.40
CA GLU A 31 -16.27 6.15 10.58
C GLU A 31 -17.46 5.62 11.36
N TYR A 32 -17.26 4.59 12.18
CA TYR A 32 -18.29 4.06 13.04
C TYR A 32 -18.87 5.14 13.97
N GLU A 33 -18.01 5.91 14.63
CA GLU A 33 -18.43 7.03 15.48
C GLU A 33 -19.03 8.19 14.68
N LYS A 34 -18.39 8.57 13.58
CA LYS A 34 -18.83 9.70 12.75
C LYS A 34 -20.25 9.56 12.26
N TYR A 35 -20.67 8.36 11.87
CA TYR A 35 -22.01 8.09 11.37
C TYR A 35 -22.97 7.57 12.44
N ASN A 36 -22.54 7.45 13.72
CA ASN A 36 -23.34 6.96 14.84
C ASN A 36 -24.08 5.65 14.51
N LEU A 37 -23.37 4.68 13.92
CA LEU A 37 -23.99 3.45 13.47
C LEU A 37 -24.51 2.64 14.65
N SER A 38 -25.73 2.14 14.54
CA SER A 38 -26.38 1.37 15.61
C SER A 38 -27.26 0.26 15.05
N LEU A 39 -27.58 -0.73 15.88
CA LEU A 39 -28.56 -1.76 15.54
C LEU A 39 -29.92 -1.12 15.18
N ASP A 40 -30.61 -1.74 14.26
CA ASP A 40 -31.90 -1.30 13.72
C ASP A 40 -31.88 0.06 12.96
N MET A 41 -30.68 0.64 12.75
CA MET A 41 -30.53 1.87 11.97
C MET A 41 -30.82 1.61 10.50
N GLU A 42 -31.60 2.49 9.89
CA GLU A 42 -31.83 2.49 8.44
C GLU A 42 -30.70 3.20 7.71
N ILE A 43 -30.07 2.49 6.78
CA ILE A 43 -29.04 3.01 5.89
C ILE A 43 -29.71 3.51 4.62
N ASN A 44 -29.65 4.82 4.38
CA ASN A 44 -30.07 5.45 3.13
C ASN A 44 -28.99 5.29 2.05
N GLN A 45 -29.31 5.69 0.81
CA GLN A 45 -28.41 5.52 -0.34
C GLN A 45 -27.08 6.28 -0.19
N ASP A 46 -27.10 7.46 0.42
CA ASP A 46 -25.89 8.26 0.60
C ASP A 46 -24.93 7.60 1.60
N LEU A 47 -25.46 7.10 2.71
CA LEU A 47 -24.68 6.36 3.69
C LEU A 47 -24.19 5.01 3.14
N GLU A 48 -25.02 4.33 2.36
CA GLU A 48 -24.62 3.09 1.69
C GLU A 48 -23.41 3.31 0.77
N ASN A 49 -23.45 4.35 -0.06
CA ASN A 49 -22.32 4.70 -0.94
C ASN A 49 -21.03 4.97 -0.14
N ILE A 50 -21.13 5.64 1.00
CA ILE A 50 -19.99 5.90 1.89
C ILE A 50 -19.44 4.60 2.46
N LEU A 51 -20.31 3.72 2.97
CA LEU A 51 -19.87 2.43 3.52
C LEU A 51 -19.26 1.52 2.46
N GLU A 52 -19.74 1.55 1.22
CA GLU A 52 -19.13 0.84 0.09
C GLU A 52 -17.73 1.36 -0.25
N LEU A 53 -17.51 2.68 -0.19
CA LEU A 53 -16.17 3.25 -0.38
C LEU A 53 -15.21 2.81 0.73
N SER A 54 -15.65 2.83 1.97
CA SER A 54 -14.86 2.33 3.11
C SER A 54 -14.52 0.84 2.96
N GLU A 55 -15.48 0.01 2.59
CA GLU A 55 -15.26 -1.41 2.32
C GLU A 55 -14.23 -1.62 1.21
N ASN A 56 -14.32 -0.86 0.11
CA ASN A 56 -13.36 -0.93 -0.99
C ASN A 56 -11.95 -0.53 -0.54
N PHE A 57 -11.82 0.52 0.27
CA PHE A 57 -10.54 0.96 0.83
C PHE A 57 -9.93 -0.12 1.75
N GLU A 58 -10.69 -0.67 2.69
CA GLU A 58 -10.21 -1.69 3.62
C GLU A 58 -9.81 -2.98 2.88
N SER A 59 -10.61 -3.42 1.92
CA SER A 59 -10.29 -4.57 1.07
C SER A 59 -9.02 -4.36 0.24
N ALA A 60 -8.86 -3.20 -0.38
CA ALA A 60 -7.68 -2.85 -1.16
C ALA A 60 -6.43 -2.77 -0.27
N LYS A 61 -6.54 -2.16 0.91
CA LYS A 61 -5.48 -2.07 1.91
C LYS A 61 -5.01 -3.47 2.34
N GLU A 62 -5.94 -4.37 2.67
CA GLU A 62 -5.61 -5.75 3.07
C GLU A 62 -4.88 -6.50 1.96
N ILE A 63 -5.36 -6.43 0.72
CA ILE A 63 -4.70 -7.08 -0.43
C ILE A 63 -3.29 -6.53 -0.66
N ALA A 64 -3.11 -5.22 -0.54
CA ALA A 64 -1.80 -4.60 -0.69
C ALA A 64 -0.84 -4.97 0.45
N LEU A 65 -1.28 -4.96 1.71
CA LEU A 65 -0.49 -5.38 2.87
C LEU A 65 -0.06 -6.84 2.74
N ASN A 66 -0.95 -7.74 2.36
CA ASN A 66 -0.62 -9.13 2.10
C ASN A 66 0.41 -9.28 0.97
N PHE A 67 0.28 -8.49 -0.09
CA PHE A 67 1.24 -8.49 -1.20
C PHE A 67 2.63 -7.99 -0.78
N MET A 68 2.68 -7.02 0.14
CA MET A 68 3.92 -6.45 0.69
C MET A 68 4.57 -7.33 1.75
N SER A 69 3.83 -8.22 2.41
CA SER A 69 4.36 -9.07 3.49
C SER A 69 5.44 -10.05 3.02
N TYR A 70 5.46 -10.41 1.74
CA TYR A 70 6.42 -11.35 1.17
C TYR A 70 7.78 -10.74 0.83
N ARG A 71 7.82 -9.47 0.45
CA ARG A 71 9.03 -8.67 0.16
C ARG A 71 8.69 -7.20 0.00
N VAL A 72 9.71 -6.36 0.09
CA VAL A 72 9.57 -4.92 -0.23
C VAL A 72 9.08 -4.77 -1.67
N ARG A 73 8.11 -3.88 -1.87
CA ARG A 73 7.47 -3.58 -3.16
C ARG A 73 7.63 -2.11 -3.52
N SER A 74 7.78 -1.83 -4.81
CA SER A 74 7.69 -0.46 -5.30
C SER A 74 6.23 0.01 -5.32
N LYS A 75 6.03 1.34 -5.27
CA LYS A 75 4.71 1.95 -5.44
C LYS A 75 4.00 1.45 -6.72
N SER A 76 4.74 1.37 -7.82
CA SER A 76 4.21 0.87 -9.10
C SER A 76 3.74 -0.59 -9.05
N GLU A 77 4.46 -1.47 -8.35
CA GLU A 77 4.05 -2.87 -8.17
C GLU A 77 2.73 -2.98 -7.38
N ILE A 78 2.55 -2.14 -6.36
CA ILE A 78 1.31 -2.09 -5.56
C ILE A 78 0.15 -1.60 -6.43
N ILE A 79 0.34 -0.53 -7.20
CA ILE A 79 -0.68 -0.02 -8.14
C ILE A 79 -1.11 -1.12 -9.12
N GLN A 80 -0.16 -1.82 -9.73
CA GLN A 80 -0.46 -2.91 -10.66
C GLN A 80 -1.23 -4.05 -10.00
N LYS A 81 -0.87 -4.40 -8.75
CA LYS A 81 -1.57 -5.43 -7.98
C LYS A 81 -3.02 -5.04 -7.73
N LEU A 82 -3.28 -3.81 -7.28
CA LEU A 82 -4.63 -3.33 -6.99
C LEU A 82 -5.47 -3.16 -8.27
N LYS A 83 -4.89 -2.66 -9.37
CA LYS A 83 -5.56 -2.63 -10.68
C LYS A 83 -5.95 -4.02 -11.18
N LYS A 84 -5.08 -5.01 -11.01
CA LYS A 84 -5.38 -6.41 -11.35
C LYS A 84 -6.50 -6.97 -10.48
N SER A 85 -6.63 -6.51 -9.26
CA SER A 85 -7.74 -6.85 -8.34
C SER A 85 -9.00 -6.03 -8.62
N LYS A 86 -9.01 -5.20 -9.68
CA LYS A 86 -10.16 -4.42 -10.19
C LYS A 86 -10.61 -3.26 -9.31
N PHE A 87 -9.78 -2.76 -8.42
CA PHE A 87 -10.07 -1.50 -7.72
C PHE A 87 -9.95 -0.31 -8.67
N ASP A 88 -10.78 0.70 -8.45
CA ASP A 88 -10.73 1.95 -9.18
C ASP A 88 -9.54 2.83 -8.76
N ASN A 89 -9.24 3.86 -9.56
CA ASN A 89 -8.09 4.71 -9.31
C ASN A 89 -8.21 5.49 -8.00
N ASN A 90 -9.41 5.92 -7.61
CA ASN A 90 -9.62 6.69 -6.37
C ASN A 90 -9.27 5.84 -5.14
N THR A 91 -9.80 4.62 -5.06
CA THR A 91 -9.49 3.67 -3.99
C THR A 91 -7.97 3.37 -3.94
N ILE A 92 -7.32 3.19 -5.11
CA ILE A 92 -5.88 2.94 -5.18
C ILE A 92 -5.11 4.15 -4.65
N ASP A 93 -5.46 5.37 -5.06
CA ASP A 93 -4.79 6.60 -4.62
C ASP A 93 -4.94 6.80 -3.11
N GLU A 94 -6.12 6.56 -2.53
CA GLU A 94 -6.35 6.63 -1.08
C GLU A 94 -5.48 5.63 -0.30
N VAL A 95 -5.38 4.38 -0.77
CA VAL A 95 -4.52 3.37 -0.15
C VAL A 95 -3.04 3.77 -0.24
N LEU A 96 -2.60 4.33 -1.36
CA LEU A 96 -1.21 4.79 -1.52
C LEU A 96 -0.89 5.97 -0.59
N ILE A 97 -1.79 6.94 -0.47
CA ILE A 97 -1.65 8.07 0.48
C ILE A 97 -1.51 7.53 1.90
N TYR A 98 -2.42 6.63 2.30
CA TYR A 98 -2.36 6.01 3.62
C TYR A 98 -1.02 5.28 3.87
N PHE A 99 -0.51 4.55 2.88
CA PHE A 99 0.76 3.83 3.01
C PHE A 99 1.97 4.78 3.07
N GLU A 100 1.96 5.88 2.32
CA GLU A 100 3.00 6.91 2.37
C GLU A 100 3.01 7.64 3.72
N GLU A 101 1.86 8.06 4.22
CA GLU A 101 1.72 8.74 5.52
C GLU A 101 2.15 7.86 6.70
N ASN A 102 1.93 6.56 6.61
CA ASN A 102 2.34 5.58 7.62
C ASN A 102 3.73 4.95 7.36
N ASN A 103 4.49 5.46 6.40
CA ASN A 103 5.82 4.98 6.01
C ASN A 103 5.85 3.47 5.66
N LEU A 104 4.77 2.93 5.13
CA LEU A 104 4.66 1.54 4.72
C LEU A 104 5.25 1.29 3.32
N ILE A 105 5.33 2.32 2.49
CA ILE A 105 5.98 2.28 1.17
C ILE A 105 7.02 3.38 1.04
N ASN A 106 8.16 3.02 0.42
CA ASN A 106 9.27 3.94 0.20
C ASN A 106 10.06 3.47 -1.03
N ASP A 107 9.87 4.12 -2.17
CA ASP A 107 10.56 3.77 -3.42
C ASP A 107 12.08 3.98 -3.34
N LYS A 108 12.56 4.90 -2.48
CA LYS A 108 14.00 5.09 -2.25
C LYS A 108 14.61 3.87 -1.54
N GLU A 109 13.95 3.38 -0.50
CA GLU A 109 14.37 2.16 0.21
C GLU A 109 14.32 0.94 -0.72
N PHE A 110 13.25 0.80 -1.50
CA PHE A 110 13.16 -0.24 -2.52
C PHE A 110 14.33 -0.18 -3.52
N ALA A 111 14.64 1.02 -4.03
CA ALA A 111 15.75 1.21 -4.95
C ALA A 111 17.10 0.81 -4.32
N SER A 112 17.37 1.24 -3.09
CA SER A 112 18.60 0.94 -2.37
C SER A 112 18.80 -0.56 -2.15
N LEU A 113 17.76 -1.26 -1.69
CA LEU A 113 17.79 -2.72 -1.51
C LEU A 113 17.98 -3.45 -2.84
N TYR A 114 17.29 -3.03 -3.89
CA TYR A 114 17.43 -3.62 -5.22
C TYR A 114 18.85 -3.44 -5.78
N ILE A 115 19.42 -2.24 -5.64
CA ILE A 115 20.78 -1.93 -6.11
C ILE A 115 21.80 -2.81 -5.38
N GLN A 116 21.74 -2.87 -4.05
CA GLN A 116 22.64 -3.71 -3.24
C GLN A 116 22.57 -5.19 -3.64
N ASP A 117 21.35 -5.72 -3.81
CA ASP A 117 21.13 -7.10 -4.24
C ASP A 117 21.78 -7.38 -5.60
N LYS A 118 21.62 -6.49 -6.59
CA LYS A 118 22.13 -6.66 -7.95
C LYS A 118 23.64 -6.43 -8.06
N LEU A 119 24.20 -5.57 -7.25
CA LEU A 119 25.66 -5.40 -7.14
C LEU A 119 26.31 -6.64 -6.50
N ASN A 120 25.80 -7.06 -5.35
CA ASN A 120 26.43 -8.12 -4.56
C ASN A 120 26.26 -9.53 -5.15
N LEU A 121 25.07 -9.85 -5.68
CA LEU A 121 24.75 -11.20 -6.14
C LEU A 121 24.96 -11.40 -7.64
N ASN A 122 24.84 -10.37 -8.46
CA ASN A 122 24.80 -10.51 -9.92
C ASN A 122 25.86 -9.72 -10.67
N ASN A 123 26.66 -8.91 -10.02
CA ASN A 123 27.67 -8.03 -10.64
C ASN A 123 27.12 -7.18 -11.81
N TRP A 124 25.90 -6.67 -11.65
CA TRP A 124 25.27 -5.86 -12.70
C TRP A 124 25.90 -4.47 -12.77
N SER A 125 26.05 -3.96 -13.99
CA SER A 125 26.50 -2.59 -14.21
C SER A 125 25.45 -1.57 -13.73
N LYS A 126 25.89 -0.39 -13.30
CA LYS A 126 25.07 0.77 -12.94
C LYS A 126 23.96 1.04 -13.99
N LYS A 127 24.34 0.99 -15.26
CA LYS A 127 23.44 1.22 -16.39
C LYS A 127 22.32 0.19 -16.49
N LYS A 128 22.64 -1.09 -16.27
CA LYS A 128 21.66 -2.18 -16.28
C LYS A 128 20.70 -2.07 -15.11
N ILE A 129 21.21 -1.79 -13.91
CA ILE A 129 20.39 -1.60 -12.70
C ILE A 129 19.41 -0.43 -12.89
N LYS A 130 19.91 0.71 -13.37
CA LYS A 130 19.07 1.88 -13.66
C LYS A 130 17.95 1.56 -14.65
N TYR A 131 18.26 0.85 -15.73
CA TYR A 131 17.28 0.45 -16.74
C TYR A 131 16.17 -0.43 -16.13
N GLU A 132 16.54 -1.42 -15.34
CA GLU A 132 15.57 -2.32 -14.70
C GLU A 132 14.69 -1.62 -13.65
N LEU A 133 15.25 -0.68 -12.88
CA LEU A 133 14.47 0.13 -11.94
C LEU A 133 13.48 1.06 -12.65
N LEU A 134 13.87 1.65 -13.79
CA LEU A 134 12.94 2.42 -14.64
C LEU A 134 11.80 1.54 -15.16
N LYS A 135 12.09 0.31 -15.61
CA LYS A 135 11.06 -0.68 -16.01
C LYS A 135 10.10 -1.04 -14.89
N LYS A 136 10.58 -1.02 -13.65
CA LYS A 136 9.76 -1.25 -12.45
C LYS A 136 8.92 -0.02 -12.05
N GLY A 137 9.00 1.07 -12.83
CA GLY A 137 8.17 2.26 -12.66
C GLY A 137 8.67 3.23 -11.58
N LEU A 138 9.94 3.12 -11.15
CA LEU A 138 10.52 4.09 -10.23
C LEU A 138 10.88 5.40 -10.92
N ASN A 139 10.81 6.49 -10.17
CA ASN A 139 11.16 7.81 -10.67
C ASN A 139 12.69 7.92 -10.88
N LYS A 140 13.11 8.51 -12.01
CA LYS A 140 14.53 8.67 -12.35
C LYS A 140 15.34 9.36 -11.24
N SER A 141 14.78 10.42 -10.62
CA SER A 141 15.43 11.14 -9.53
C SER A 141 15.69 10.26 -8.30
N VAL A 142 14.75 9.39 -7.96
CA VAL A 142 14.88 8.43 -6.86
C VAL A 142 15.97 7.41 -7.16
N ILE A 143 16.01 6.90 -8.39
CA ILE A 143 17.03 5.93 -8.83
C ILE A 143 18.42 6.56 -8.81
N ASP A 144 18.57 7.75 -9.36
CA ASP A 144 19.85 8.44 -9.43
C ASP A 144 20.38 8.76 -8.00
N SER A 145 19.53 9.25 -7.11
CA SER A 145 19.88 9.47 -5.70
C SER A 145 20.35 8.20 -5.00
N ALA A 146 19.63 7.09 -5.16
CA ALA A 146 19.99 5.83 -4.53
C ALA A 146 21.29 5.23 -5.10
N LEU A 147 21.54 5.38 -6.41
CA LEU A 147 22.78 4.95 -7.04
C LEU A 147 23.97 5.77 -6.56
N ASP A 148 23.83 7.08 -6.46
CA ASP A 148 24.93 7.96 -6.04
C ASP A 148 25.32 7.68 -4.57
N GLU A 149 24.34 7.56 -3.67
CA GLU A 149 24.59 7.23 -2.26
C GLU A 149 25.35 5.91 -2.08
N LEU A 150 24.99 4.86 -2.83
CA LEU A 150 25.62 3.55 -2.68
C LEU A 150 27.01 3.47 -3.33
N PHE A 151 27.23 4.18 -4.44
CA PHE A 151 28.53 4.20 -5.08
C PHE A 151 29.54 5.15 -4.41
N ASP A 152 29.10 6.19 -3.70
CA ASP A 152 29.97 7.04 -2.88
C ASP A 152 30.47 6.27 -1.65
N ILE A 153 29.63 5.41 -1.06
CA ILE A 153 30.03 4.54 0.05
C ILE A 153 31.12 3.54 -0.40
N ASP A 154 31.01 2.91 -1.57
CA ASP A 154 32.01 1.98 -2.09
C ASP A 154 33.38 2.68 -2.31
N ILE A 155 33.38 3.92 -2.79
CA ILE A 155 34.62 4.72 -2.98
C ILE A 155 35.28 5.08 -1.64
N GLU A 156 34.52 5.33 -0.59
CA GLU A 156 35.06 5.60 0.75
C GLU A 156 35.66 4.33 1.38
N TYR A 157 35.01 3.17 1.20
CA TYR A 157 35.57 1.89 1.68
C TYR A 157 36.89 1.53 0.98
N ASP A 158 36.98 1.67 -0.35
CA ASP A 158 38.19 1.41 -1.11
C ASP A 158 39.37 2.36 -0.74
N LYS A 159 39.06 3.61 -0.35
CA LYS A 159 40.04 4.59 0.13
C LYS A 159 40.50 4.35 1.56
N ALA A 160 39.71 3.69 2.38
CA ALA A 160 40.05 3.41 3.78
C ALA A 160 40.94 2.16 3.93
N TYR A 161 41.02 1.29 2.91
CA TYR A 161 41.79 0.05 2.91
C TYR A 161 43.01 0.02 1.96
N ASN A 162 43.30 1.15 1.25
CA ASN A 162 44.49 1.38 0.47
C ASN A 162 45.34 2.52 1.07
#